data_570dd3241fcbdcf444e42b701064387c
#
_entry.id   570dd3241fcbdcf444e42b701064387c
#
_cell.length_a   1.000
_cell.length_b   1.000
_cell.length_c   1.000
_cell.angle_alpha   90.00
_cell.angle_beta   90.00
_cell.angle_gamma   90.00
#
_symmetry.space_group_name_H-M   'P 1'
#
loop_
_entity.id
_entity.type
_entity.pdbx_description
1 polymer ?
#
loop_
_entity_poly.entity_id
_entity_poly.type
_entity_poly.pdbx_seq_one_letter_code
_entity_poly.pdbx_strand_id
1 'polypeptide(L)'
;SQKDAVWMIKLNGGAICDHEVGAGKTLIMCTAAQEMKRLGLTHKPMIIGLKANVHEIAETYHKAYPHAKILYPGKEDFTPQKRLRIFGEIKNNNWDCIILTHDQFGMIPQSPEMQKEILQAELDSVEENLEALQSQGKEISRAMLKGVIIRKQNLEVKLKTLQHDIENRKDDVVDFKMMGIDHLLVDESHRFKNLMFNTRHDRVAGLGNMQGSQKALNLLFAIRTIQERSGKDLGATFLSGTTISNSLTELYLLFKYLRPQALEKQGINCFDAWAAIYARKTTDYEFSVANNIVQKERFRYFIKVPELAQFYSEITDYRTAKDIGIDRPQKNEILHNIPPTPEQEIFIQKLMEFAKTGDASLLGRAKLSASEEKAKMLIATDYARKMSLDMRMISQKYEDHPDSKASHCAAKLALYYNRFNAQKGTQFVFSDLGTYKPTEWNVYSEIKRKLVEDHGIPAHEIRFIQEAKTDKMRKEFISAMNEGKIRILFGSTDMLGTGVNAQKRAVAVHHLDTPWRPSDLAQRDGRAIRKGNEIAKFFADNKVDVIIYAVEKSLDSYKFNLLHNKQLFIDQLKNNSLGK
;
A
#
# COMPACT_ATOMS: atom_id res chain seq x y z
N SER A 1 9.67 11.92 21.32
CA SER A 1 9.04 11.04 20.32
C SER A 1 10.00 10.02 19.73
N GLN A 2 11.11 10.44 19.11
CA GLN A 2 12.13 9.51 18.59
C GLN A 2 12.75 8.67 19.71
N LYS A 3 13.06 9.29 20.84
CA LYS A 3 13.57 8.61 22.03
C LYS A 3 12.59 7.57 22.57
N ASP A 4 11.31 7.88 22.56
CA ASP A 4 10.27 6.96 23.03
C ASP A 4 10.16 5.73 22.13
N ALA A 5 10.25 5.91 20.81
CA ALA A 5 10.25 4.82 19.85
C ALA A 5 11.48 3.91 20.05
N VAL A 6 12.66 4.47 20.18
CA VAL A 6 13.90 3.73 20.46
C VAL A 6 13.81 2.98 21.80
N TRP A 7 13.25 3.61 22.81
CA TRP A 7 13.04 3.00 24.13
C TRP A 7 12.13 1.77 24.03
N MET A 8 11.00 1.90 23.31
CA MET A 8 10.08 0.77 23.10
C MET A 8 10.74 -0.40 22.37
N ILE A 9 11.55 -0.11 21.34
CA ILE A 9 12.29 -1.12 20.59
C ILE A 9 13.25 -1.87 21.52
N LYS A 10 13.99 -1.16 22.35
CA LYS A 10 14.92 -1.76 23.31
C LYS A 10 14.21 -2.60 24.37
N LEU A 11 13.09 -2.09 24.88
CA LEU A 11 12.35 -2.74 25.96
C LEU A 11 11.68 -4.04 25.48
N ASN A 12 11.09 -4.04 24.30
CA ASN A 12 10.32 -5.17 23.77
C ASN A 12 11.12 -6.12 22.87
N GLY A 13 12.32 -5.73 22.45
CA GLY A 13 13.08 -6.47 21.43
C GLY A 13 12.53 -6.29 20.02
N GLY A 14 11.92 -5.15 19.75
CA GLY A 14 11.30 -4.77 18.50
C GLY A 14 10.02 -3.97 18.72
N ALA A 15 9.47 -3.42 17.66
CA ALA A 15 8.23 -2.65 17.71
C ALA A 15 7.64 -2.45 16.31
N ILE A 16 6.42 -1.94 16.29
CA ILE A 16 5.84 -1.29 15.11
C ILE A 16 5.93 0.21 15.34
N CYS A 17 6.65 0.93 14.48
CA CYS A 17 6.67 2.38 14.50
C CYS A 17 5.69 2.87 13.43
N ASP A 18 4.45 3.09 13.84
CA ASP A 18 3.37 3.59 13.02
C ASP A 18 3.35 5.12 13.10
N HIS A 19 4.29 5.74 12.39
CA HIS A 19 4.50 7.17 12.41
C HIS A 19 4.04 7.82 11.11
N GLU A 20 3.29 8.89 11.21
CA GLU A 20 2.96 9.70 10.05
C GLU A 20 4.22 10.28 9.42
N VAL A 21 4.12 10.64 8.15
CA VAL A 21 5.23 11.19 7.36
C VAL A 21 5.93 12.34 8.09
N GLY A 22 7.26 12.32 8.10
CA GLY A 22 8.08 13.37 8.71
C GLY A 22 8.47 13.14 10.17
N ALA A 23 8.22 11.96 10.73
CA ALA A 23 8.51 11.63 12.14
C ALA A 23 9.99 11.31 12.44
N GLY A 24 10.88 11.40 11.45
CA GLY A 24 12.30 11.10 11.65
C GLY A 24 12.61 9.61 11.77
N LYS A 25 11.94 8.77 11.00
CA LYS A 25 12.11 7.31 11.02
C LYS A 25 13.54 6.85 10.77
N THR A 26 14.25 7.53 9.88
CA THR A 26 15.65 7.22 9.57
C THR A 26 16.54 7.27 10.80
N LEU A 27 16.43 8.32 11.59
CA LEU A 27 17.21 8.46 12.82
C LEU A 27 16.79 7.40 13.88
N ILE A 28 15.51 7.07 13.95
CA ILE A 28 15.02 6.00 14.83
C ILE A 28 15.69 4.67 14.48
N MET A 29 15.75 4.30 13.22
CA MET A 29 16.38 3.04 12.76
C MET A 29 17.86 3.00 13.12
N CYS A 30 18.60 4.05 12.80
CA CYS A 30 20.03 4.14 13.05
C CYS A 30 20.33 4.09 14.55
N THR A 31 19.59 4.86 15.34
CA THR A 31 19.77 4.92 16.80
C THR A 31 19.40 3.60 17.47
N ALA A 32 18.28 3.00 17.06
CA ALA A 32 17.85 1.71 17.61
C ALA A 32 18.87 0.61 17.32
N ALA A 33 19.36 0.51 16.09
CA ALA A 33 20.36 -0.48 15.70
C ALA A 33 21.64 -0.34 16.54
N GLN A 34 22.19 0.86 16.63
CA GLN A 34 23.43 1.10 17.35
C GLN A 34 23.27 0.91 18.87
N GLU A 35 22.17 1.41 19.44
CA GLU A 35 21.90 1.27 20.89
C GLU A 35 21.64 -0.18 21.30
N MET A 36 20.91 -0.95 20.50
CA MET A 36 20.71 -2.38 20.77
C MET A 36 22.04 -3.14 20.71
N LYS A 37 22.90 -2.80 19.77
CA LYS A 37 24.25 -3.37 19.66
C LYS A 37 25.09 -3.01 20.89
N ARG A 38 25.11 -1.73 21.27
CA ARG A 38 25.86 -1.24 22.43
C ARG A 38 25.43 -1.93 23.73
N LEU A 39 24.13 -2.17 23.90
CA LEU A 39 23.57 -2.79 25.09
C LEU A 39 23.64 -4.33 25.08
N GLY A 40 24.11 -4.93 23.99
CA GLY A 40 24.16 -6.39 23.85
C GLY A 40 22.80 -7.05 23.61
N LEU A 41 21.76 -6.27 23.25
CA LEU A 41 20.43 -6.78 22.94
C LEU A 41 20.39 -7.44 21.56
N THR A 42 21.25 -7.00 20.67
CA THR A 42 21.47 -7.60 19.36
C THR A 42 22.97 -7.61 19.05
N HIS A 43 23.41 -8.59 18.27
CA HIS A 43 24.81 -8.69 17.84
C HIS A 43 25.02 -8.22 16.42
N LYS A 44 24.00 -8.38 15.56
CA LYS A 44 24.11 -8.04 14.15
C LYS A 44 22.77 -7.57 13.60
N PRO A 45 22.42 -6.29 13.81
CA PRO A 45 21.20 -5.73 13.25
C PRO A 45 21.33 -5.44 11.76
N MET A 46 20.21 -5.57 11.04
CA MET A 46 20.11 -5.26 9.62
C MET A 46 18.95 -4.30 9.38
N ILE A 47 19.23 -3.23 8.64
CA ILE A 47 18.21 -2.29 8.16
C ILE A 47 17.88 -2.65 6.70
N ILE A 48 16.59 -2.73 6.40
CA ILE A 48 16.07 -3.01 5.06
C ILE A 48 15.24 -1.81 4.65
N GLY A 49 15.66 -1.11 3.60
CA GLY A 49 15.01 0.11 3.14
C GLY A 49 14.71 0.12 1.65
N LEU A 50 13.94 1.12 1.23
CA LEU A 50 13.71 1.36 -0.19
C LEU A 50 15.01 1.81 -0.85
N LYS A 51 15.19 1.43 -2.11
CA LYS A 51 16.32 1.85 -2.94
C LYS A 51 16.52 3.37 -2.93
N ALA A 52 15.44 4.13 -2.94
CA ALA A 52 15.48 5.59 -2.89
C ALA A 52 15.97 6.15 -1.55
N ASN A 53 15.87 5.39 -0.45
CA ASN A 53 16.09 5.87 0.91
C ASN A 53 17.37 5.34 1.58
N VAL A 54 17.91 4.21 1.10
CA VAL A 54 19.05 3.54 1.77
C VAL A 54 20.29 4.40 1.85
N HIS A 55 20.53 5.24 0.85
CA HIS A 55 21.69 6.13 0.86
C HIS A 55 21.58 7.16 2.00
N GLU A 56 20.41 7.77 2.17
CA GLU A 56 20.13 8.69 3.27
C GLU A 56 20.25 7.99 4.63
N ILE A 57 19.78 6.75 4.74
CA ILE A 57 19.92 5.95 5.96
C ILE A 57 21.40 5.76 6.31
N ALA A 58 22.22 5.38 5.34
CA ALA A 58 23.65 5.18 5.53
C ALA A 58 24.37 6.49 5.90
N GLU A 59 24.04 7.60 5.24
CA GLU A 59 24.60 8.91 5.58
C GLU A 59 24.21 9.34 7.00
N THR A 60 22.96 9.18 7.37
CA THR A 60 22.48 9.50 8.72
C THR A 60 23.19 8.66 9.77
N TYR A 61 23.41 7.39 9.48
CA TYR A 61 24.14 6.49 10.37
C TYR A 61 25.58 6.96 10.60
N HIS A 62 26.29 7.30 9.53
CA HIS A 62 27.67 7.81 9.60
C HIS A 62 27.75 9.13 10.34
N LYS A 63 26.79 10.02 10.17
CA LYS A 63 26.74 11.30 10.91
C LYS A 63 26.49 11.09 12.40
N ALA A 64 25.57 10.21 12.75
CA ALA A 64 25.22 9.93 14.14
C ALA A 64 26.31 9.12 14.87
N TYR A 65 26.95 8.20 14.15
CA TYR A 65 27.96 7.28 14.69
C TYR A 65 29.15 7.15 13.75
N PRO A 66 30.07 8.14 13.73
CA PRO A 66 31.18 8.17 12.77
C PRO A 66 32.12 6.97 12.84
N HIS A 67 32.21 6.31 13.99
CA HIS A 67 33.10 5.16 14.22
C HIS A 67 32.39 3.82 14.05
N ALA A 68 31.12 3.81 13.74
CA ALA A 68 30.35 2.58 13.55
C ALA A 68 30.83 1.80 12.32
N LYS A 69 30.91 0.50 12.45
CA LYS A 69 31.29 -0.42 11.39
C LYS A 69 30.06 -0.87 10.62
N ILE A 70 29.79 -0.22 9.49
CA ILE A 70 28.60 -0.43 8.69
C ILE A 70 28.96 -1.10 7.37
N LEU A 71 28.17 -2.11 6.99
CA LEU A 71 28.20 -2.67 5.64
C LEU A 71 27.02 -2.12 4.84
N TYR A 72 27.33 -1.30 3.84
CA TYR A 72 26.35 -0.75 2.90
C TYR A 72 26.84 -1.01 1.47
N PRO A 73 26.48 -2.18 0.88
CA PRO A 73 26.93 -2.51 -0.46
C PRO A 73 26.19 -1.68 -1.51
N GLY A 74 26.93 -1.28 -2.56
CA GLY A 74 26.35 -0.62 -3.72
C GLY A 74 25.61 -1.61 -4.64
N LYS A 75 24.87 -1.07 -5.60
CA LYS A 75 24.18 -1.87 -6.62
C LYS A 75 25.14 -2.79 -7.39
N GLU A 76 26.35 -2.30 -7.67
CA GLU A 76 27.39 -3.01 -8.41
C GLU A 76 27.96 -4.20 -7.65
N ASP A 77 27.88 -4.19 -6.32
CA ASP A 77 28.37 -5.26 -5.46
C ASP A 77 27.42 -6.44 -5.36
N PHE A 78 26.21 -6.32 -5.91
CA PHE A 78 25.15 -7.33 -5.84
C PHE A 78 24.95 -8.11 -7.14
N THR A 79 25.92 -8.12 -8.03
CA THR A 79 25.93 -9.07 -9.16
C THR A 79 26.02 -10.50 -8.63
N PRO A 80 25.58 -11.53 -9.37
CA PRO A 80 25.56 -12.91 -8.87
C PRO A 80 26.90 -13.41 -8.30
N GLN A 81 28.00 -12.97 -8.85
CA GLN A 81 29.33 -13.36 -8.37
C GLN A 81 29.77 -12.56 -7.14
N LYS A 82 29.55 -11.24 -7.16
CA LYS A 82 29.99 -10.36 -6.07
C LYS A 82 29.13 -10.48 -4.81
N ARG A 83 27.84 -10.76 -4.94
CA ARG A 83 26.96 -10.90 -3.79
C ARG A 83 27.30 -12.10 -2.88
N LEU A 84 27.86 -13.16 -3.43
CA LEU A 84 28.35 -14.29 -2.63
C LEU A 84 29.44 -13.86 -1.66
N ARG A 85 30.34 -12.97 -2.11
CA ARG A 85 31.37 -12.36 -1.27
C ARG A 85 30.74 -11.48 -0.18
N ILE A 86 29.72 -10.69 -0.54
CA ILE A 86 29.00 -9.84 0.43
C ILE A 86 28.35 -10.71 1.49
N PHE A 87 27.71 -11.80 1.12
CA PHE A 87 27.09 -12.74 2.08
C PHE A 87 28.13 -13.34 3.02
N GLY A 88 29.30 -13.70 2.52
CA GLY A 88 30.43 -14.14 3.34
C GLY A 88 30.93 -13.07 4.28
N GLU A 89 31.00 -11.81 3.85
CA GLU A 89 31.38 -10.68 4.69
C GLU A 89 30.37 -10.43 5.81
N ILE A 90 29.07 -10.57 5.53
CA ILE A 90 28.03 -10.48 6.55
C ILE A 90 28.21 -11.58 7.61
N LYS A 91 28.46 -12.81 7.17
CA LYS A 91 28.63 -13.95 8.06
C LYS A 91 29.88 -13.81 8.95
N ASN A 92 31.00 -13.44 8.37
CA ASN A 92 32.33 -13.58 9.00
C ASN A 92 32.81 -12.38 9.80
N ASN A 93 32.12 -11.23 9.72
CA ASN A 93 32.56 -10.01 10.38
C ASN A 93 31.53 -9.55 11.44
N ASN A 94 32.05 -8.85 12.44
CA ASN A 94 31.23 -8.26 13.49
C ASN A 94 30.80 -6.83 13.10
N TRP A 95 29.77 -6.73 12.27
CA TRP A 95 29.21 -5.46 11.86
C TRP A 95 28.34 -4.81 12.95
N ASP A 96 28.40 -3.50 13.07
CA ASP A 96 27.45 -2.75 13.91
C ASP A 96 26.07 -2.70 13.26
N CYS A 97 26.02 -2.60 11.94
CA CYS A 97 24.79 -2.67 11.17
C CYS A 97 25.07 -3.03 9.72
N ILE A 98 24.13 -3.74 9.11
CA ILE A 98 24.10 -3.98 7.66
C ILE A 98 22.90 -3.24 7.09
N ILE A 99 23.09 -2.51 6.00
CA ILE A 99 22.03 -1.74 5.33
C ILE A 99 21.85 -2.28 3.92
N LEU A 100 20.68 -2.85 3.64
CA LEU A 100 20.33 -3.39 2.34
C LEU A 100 19.02 -2.78 1.81
N THR A 101 18.85 -2.83 0.50
CA THR A 101 17.54 -2.55 -0.11
C THR A 101 16.60 -3.73 0.08
N HIS A 102 15.29 -3.50 -0.11
CA HIS A 102 14.29 -4.58 -0.13
C HIS A 102 14.68 -5.67 -1.15
N ASP A 103 15.12 -5.28 -2.34
CA ASP A 103 15.50 -6.22 -3.39
C ASP A 103 16.76 -7.01 -3.05
N GLN A 104 17.77 -6.36 -2.48
CA GLN A 104 19.00 -7.03 -2.03
C GLN A 104 18.71 -8.04 -0.93
N PHE A 105 17.86 -7.68 0.02
CA PHE A 105 17.41 -8.62 1.05
C PHE A 105 16.73 -9.85 0.43
N GLY A 106 15.89 -9.67 -0.57
CA GLY A 106 15.21 -10.75 -1.29
C GLY A 106 16.16 -11.71 -2.01
N MET A 107 17.41 -11.32 -2.24
CA MET A 107 18.44 -12.17 -2.86
C MET A 107 19.17 -13.06 -1.86
N ILE A 108 19.01 -12.83 -0.56
CA ILE A 108 19.62 -13.67 0.48
C ILE A 108 18.88 -15.01 0.54
N PRO A 109 19.58 -16.16 0.38
CA PRO A 109 18.95 -17.45 0.60
C PRO A 109 18.48 -17.61 2.05
N GLN A 110 17.28 -18.08 2.24
CA GLN A 110 16.76 -18.39 3.56
C GLN A 110 17.10 -19.84 3.95
N SER A 111 17.16 -20.10 5.25
CA SER A 111 17.42 -21.47 5.74
C SER A 111 16.40 -22.45 5.14
N PRO A 112 16.86 -23.49 4.41
CA PRO A 112 15.95 -24.49 3.83
C PRO A 112 15.13 -25.22 4.88
N GLU A 113 15.69 -25.48 6.05
CA GLU A 113 15.01 -26.13 7.17
C GLU A 113 13.88 -25.26 7.70
N MET A 114 14.12 -23.95 7.83
CA MET A 114 13.08 -23.00 8.26
C MET A 114 11.97 -22.87 7.21
N GLN A 115 12.33 -22.82 5.95
CA GLN A 115 11.34 -22.79 4.86
C GLN A 115 10.45 -24.05 4.91
N LYS A 116 11.06 -25.21 5.10
CA LYS A 116 10.35 -26.48 5.20
C LYS A 116 9.38 -26.49 6.39
N GLU A 117 9.83 -26.05 7.56
CA GLU A 117 9.00 -25.98 8.77
C GLU A 117 7.77 -25.08 8.57
N ILE A 118 7.96 -23.89 8.02
CA ILE A 118 6.87 -22.94 7.80
C ILE A 118 5.91 -23.43 6.72
N LEU A 119 6.42 -23.92 5.59
CA LEU A 119 5.58 -24.44 4.50
C LEU A 119 4.83 -25.70 4.92
N GLN A 120 5.42 -26.55 5.75
CA GLN A 120 4.73 -27.71 6.30
C GLN A 120 3.59 -27.30 7.24
N ALA A 121 3.80 -26.29 8.09
CA ALA A 121 2.74 -25.75 8.94
C ALA A 121 1.58 -25.18 8.12
N GLU A 122 1.88 -24.49 7.01
CA GLU A 122 0.85 -23.97 6.10
C GLU A 122 0.10 -25.14 5.39
N LEU A 123 0.81 -26.17 4.98
CA LEU A 123 0.18 -27.36 4.38
C LEU A 123 -0.74 -28.07 5.39
N ASP A 124 -0.30 -28.24 6.63
CA ASP A 124 -1.10 -28.83 7.69
C ASP A 124 -2.40 -28.04 7.91
N SER A 125 -2.32 -26.70 7.91
CA SER A 125 -3.47 -25.81 8.01
C SER A 125 -4.43 -25.98 6.83
N VAL A 126 -3.92 -26.11 5.61
CA VAL A 126 -4.74 -26.35 4.42
C VAL A 126 -5.42 -27.72 4.49
N GLU A 127 -4.72 -28.75 4.94
CA GLU A 127 -5.27 -30.10 5.10
C GLU A 127 -6.39 -30.13 6.15
N GLU A 128 -6.23 -29.43 7.28
CA GLU A 128 -7.29 -29.27 8.28
C GLU A 128 -8.51 -28.56 7.70
N ASN A 129 -8.31 -27.51 6.92
CA ASN A 129 -9.39 -26.81 6.25
C ASN A 129 -10.11 -27.71 5.24
N LEU A 130 -9.37 -28.50 4.48
CA LEU A 130 -9.93 -29.44 3.51
C LEU A 130 -10.78 -30.50 4.20
N GLU A 131 -10.28 -31.10 5.27
CA GLU A 131 -10.99 -32.10 6.07
C GLU A 131 -12.26 -31.53 6.66
N ALA A 132 -12.20 -30.33 7.26
CA ALA A 132 -13.37 -29.63 7.80
C ALA A 132 -14.41 -29.34 6.72
N LEU A 133 -14.00 -28.94 5.53
CA LEU A 133 -14.90 -28.68 4.40
C LEU A 133 -15.55 -29.97 3.90
N GLN A 134 -14.79 -31.06 3.77
CA GLN A 134 -15.32 -32.36 3.33
C GLN A 134 -16.32 -32.95 4.32
N SER A 135 -16.17 -32.71 5.62
CA SER A 135 -17.10 -33.17 6.65
C SER A 135 -18.44 -32.44 6.63
N GLN A 136 -18.54 -31.25 6.04
CA GLN A 136 -19.77 -30.48 5.93
C GLN A 136 -20.72 -30.96 4.82
N GLY A 137 -20.28 -31.89 3.95
CA GLY A 137 -21.14 -32.53 2.98
C GLY A 137 -21.56 -31.67 1.80
N LYS A 138 -22.86 -31.76 1.42
CA LYS A 138 -23.38 -31.16 0.17
C LYS A 138 -23.51 -29.63 0.16
N GLU A 139 -23.28 -28.98 1.28
CA GLU A 139 -23.45 -27.53 1.41
C GLU A 139 -22.26 -26.71 0.92
N ILE A 140 -21.19 -27.37 0.48
CA ILE A 140 -19.95 -26.68 0.07
C ILE A 140 -19.97 -26.38 -1.41
N SER A 141 -19.58 -25.15 -1.79
CA SER A 141 -19.40 -24.82 -3.19
C SER A 141 -18.22 -25.61 -3.77
N ARG A 142 -18.41 -26.17 -4.98
CA ARG A 142 -17.34 -26.89 -5.71
C ARG A 142 -16.12 -25.99 -5.97
N ALA A 143 -16.34 -24.69 -6.16
CA ALA A 143 -15.27 -23.71 -6.38
C ALA A 143 -14.38 -23.54 -5.15
N MET A 144 -14.98 -23.49 -3.94
CA MET A 144 -14.25 -23.40 -2.67
C MET A 144 -13.37 -24.64 -2.44
N LEU A 145 -13.95 -25.82 -2.60
CA LEU A 145 -13.23 -27.09 -2.46
C LEU A 145 -12.06 -27.18 -3.45
N LYS A 146 -12.30 -26.83 -4.71
CA LYS A 146 -11.27 -26.79 -5.75
C LYS A 146 -10.14 -25.82 -5.40
N GLY A 147 -10.46 -24.65 -4.88
CA GLY A 147 -9.45 -23.67 -4.46
C GLY A 147 -8.54 -24.18 -3.35
N VAL A 148 -9.10 -24.87 -2.36
CA VAL A 148 -8.32 -25.49 -1.26
C VAL A 148 -7.43 -26.60 -1.78
N ILE A 149 -7.94 -27.46 -2.67
CA ILE A 149 -7.16 -28.54 -3.29
C ILE A 149 -5.98 -28.00 -4.08
N ILE A 150 -6.17 -26.94 -4.87
CA ILE A 150 -5.10 -26.31 -5.64
C ILE A 150 -4.02 -25.74 -4.71
N ARG A 151 -4.39 -25.09 -3.63
CA ARG A 151 -3.43 -24.57 -2.64
C ARG A 151 -2.61 -25.70 -2.01
N LYS A 152 -3.27 -26.79 -1.66
CA LYS A 152 -2.60 -28.00 -1.14
C LYS A 152 -1.56 -28.53 -2.12
N GLN A 153 -1.94 -28.69 -3.38
CA GLN A 153 -1.04 -29.18 -4.42
C GLN A 153 0.16 -28.25 -4.63
N ASN A 154 -0.06 -26.96 -4.65
CA ASN A 154 1.01 -25.97 -4.80
C ASN A 154 2.02 -26.03 -3.63
N LEU A 155 1.55 -26.18 -2.41
CA LEU A 155 2.40 -26.32 -1.23
C LEU A 155 3.18 -27.64 -1.25
N GLU A 156 2.55 -28.73 -1.66
CA GLU A 156 3.22 -30.02 -1.80
C GLU A 156 4.35 -29.98 -2.84
N VAL A 157 4.14 -29.31 -3.97
CA VAL A 157 5.16 -29.12 -5.01
C VAL A 157 6.33 -28.28 -4.46
N LYS A 158 6.04 -27.18 -3.77
CA LYS A 158 7.08 -26.34 -3.14
C LYS A 158 7.90 -27.14 -2.14
N LEU A 159 7.26 -27.96 -1.32
CA LEU A 159 7.94 -28.80 -0.32
C LEU A 159 8.84 -29.86 -0.98
N LYS A 160 8.40 -30.48 -2.05
CA LYS A 160 9.22 -31.44 -2.81
C LYS A 160 10.44 -30.79 -3.43
N THR A 161 10.26 -29.62 -4.05
CA THR A 161 11.37 -28.84 -4.63
C THR A 161 12.36 -28.45 -3.55
N LEU A 162 11.88 -27.99 -2.42
CA LEU A 162 12.71 -27.60 -1.28
C LEU A 162 13.47 -28.79 -0.70
N GLN A 163 12.84 -29.95 -0.57
CA GLN A 163 13.49 -31.16 -0.09
C GLN A 163 14.63 -31.60 -1.05
N HIS A 164 14.38 -31.53 -2.35
CA HIS A 164 15.41 -31.76 -3.36
C HIS A 164 16.60 -30.80 -3.21
N ASP A 165 16.32 -29.50 -3.01
CA ASP A 165 17.35 -28.48 -2.81
C ASP A 165 18.17 -28.73 -1.53
N ILE A 166 17.52 -29.17 -0.44
CA ILE A 166 18.20 -29.53 0.81
C ILE A 166 19.16 -30.71 0.58
N GLU A 167 18.71 -31.75 -0.13
CA GLU A 167 19.51 -32.96 -0.41
C GLU A 167 20.71 -32.65 -1.33
N ASN A 168 20.59 -31.68 -2.23
CA ASN A 168 21.62 -31.31 -3.20
C ASN A 168 22.35 -30.03 -2.84
N ARG A 169 22.25 -29.60 -1.60
CA ARG A 169 22.86 -28.35 -1.13
C ARG A 169 24.38 -28.41 -1.19
N LYS A 170 24.98 -27.35 -1.71
CA LYS A 170 26.44 -27.17 -1.66
C LYS A 170 26.86 -26.58 -0.31
N ASP A 171 27.95 -27.07 0.25
CA ASP A 171 28.44 -26.68 1.59
C ASP A 171 28.89 -25.23 1.69
N ASP A 172 29.14 -24.55 0.58
CA ASP A 172 29.64 -23.17 0.51
C ASP A 172 28.54 -22.10 0.42
N VAL A 173 27.26 -22.48 0.40
CA VAL A 173 26.14 -21.53 0.31
C VAL A 173 25.88 -20.91 1.68
N VAL A 174 26.03 -19.58 1.77
CA VAL A 174 25.70 -18.81 2.96
C VAL A 174 24.23 -18.42 2.91
N ASP A 175 23.45 -18.85 3.87
CA ASP A 175 22.07 -18.47 4.03
C ASP A 175 21.88 -17.45 5.19
N PHE A 176 20.67 -16.93 5.33
CA PHE A 176 20.33 -15.93 6.34
C PHE A 176 20.64 -16.42 7.78
N LYS A 177 20.34 -17.68 8.08
CA LYS A 177 20.61 -18.25 9.41
C LYS A 177 22.09 -18.24 9.74
N MET A 178 22.94 -18.56 8.77
CA MET A 178 24.41 -18.57 8.94
C MET A 178 25.00 -17.16 9.12
N MET A 179 24.32 -16.14 8.61
CA MET A 179 24.78 -14.75 8.72
C MET A 179 24.73 -14.23 10.16
N GLY A 180 23.91 -14.83 11.00
CA GLY A 180 23.80 -14.43 12.41
C GLY A 180 23.04 -13.12 12.63
N ILE A 181 22.25 -12.67 11.68
CA ILE A 181 21.38 -11.50 11.84
C ILE A 181 20.35 -11.82 12.91
N ASP A 182 20.22 -10.96 13.91
CA ASP A 182 19.36 -11.18 15.06
C ASP A 182 18.35 -10.05 15.32
N HIS A 183 18.32 -9.04 14.47
CA HIS A 183 17.25 -8.06 14.43
C HIS A 183 17.13 -7.43 13.04
N LEU A 184 15.90 -7.27 12.57
CA LEU A 184 15.58 -6.60 11.31
C LEU A 184 14.84 -5.30 11.59
N LEU A 185 15.30 -4.20 11.00
CA LEU A 185 14.55 -2.94 10.97
C LEU A 185 14.07 -2.74 9.53
N VAL A 186 12.76 -2.84 9.34
CA VAL A 186 12.15 -2.86 8.00
C VAL A 186 11.45 -1.53 7.75
N ASP A 187 12.08 -0.70 6.92
CA ASP A 187 11.50 0.56 6.49
C ASP A 187 10.46 0.30 5.40
N GLU A 188 9.41 1.12 5.38
CA GLU A 188 8.28 0.96 4.47
C GLU A 188 7.73 -0.48 4.52
N SER A 189 7.51 -0.98 5.73
CA SER A 189 7.12 -2.36 6.02
C SER A 189 5.78 -2.77 5.40
N HIS A 190 4.92 -1.80 5.07
CA HIS A 190 3.67 -2.05 4.36
C HIS A 190 3.86 -2.73 2.99
N ARG A 191 5.05 -2.65 2.41
CA ARG A 191 5.38 -3.36 1.16
C ARG A 191 5.52 -4.87 1.33
N PHE A 192 5.57 -5.35 2.57
CA PHE A 192 5.60 -6.78 2.92
C PHE A 192 4.26 -7.29 3.46
N LYS A 193 3.20 -6.53 3.33
CA LYS A 193 1.89 -6.85 3.89
C LYS A 193 1.20 -8.06 3.24
N ASN A 194 1.60 -8.42 2.04
CA ASN A 194 0.94 -9.46 1.24
C ASN A 194 1.48 -10.84 1.59
N LEU A 195 1.36 -11.22 2.87
CA LEU A 195 1.78 -12.51 3.39
C LEU A 195 0.70 -13.57 3.16
N MET A 196 1.12 -14.80 2.90
CA MET A 196 0.20 -15.91 2.70
C MET A 196 -0.56 -16.28 3.99
N PHE A 197 -1.79 -16.72 3.82
CA PHE A 197 -2.61 -17.28 4.90
C PHE A 197 -3.65 -18.26 4.33
N ASN A 198 -4.25 -19.05 5.19
CA ASN A 198 -5.26 -20.05 4.82
C ASN A 198 -6.57 -19.73 5.52
N THR A 199 -7.68 -19.90 4.79
CA THR A 199 -9.03 -19.70 5.33
C THR A 199 -10.02 -20.63 4.67
N ARG A 200 -11.06 -21.01 5.42
CA ARG A 200 -12.23 -21.73 4.89
C ARG A 200 -13.27 -20.81 4.27
N HIS A 201 -13.13 -19.48 4.51
CA HIS A 201 -14.05 -18.51 3.95
C HIS A 201 -13.77 -18.29 2.47
N ASP A 202 -14.84 -18.14 1.68
CA ASP A 202 -14.78 -17.85 0.25
C ASP A 202 -15.63 -16.63 -0.07
N ARG A 203 -15.15 -15.81 -0.99
CA ARG A 203 -15.84 -14.62 -1.50
C ARG A 203 -16.29 -13.62 -0.43
N VAL A 204 -15.62 -13.60 0.71
CA VAL A 204 -15.86 -12.60 1.74
C VAL A 204 -14.99 -11.38 1.44
N ALA A 205 -15.61 -10.22 1.31
CA ALA A 205 -14.90 -8.97 1.09
C ALA A 205 -13.98 -8.65 2.29
N GLY A 206 -12.79 -8.13 2.02
CA GLY A 206 -11.79 -7.81 3.04
C GLY A 206 -10.81 -8.93 3.37
N LEU A 207 -10.91 -10.11 2.73
CA LEU A 207 -9.95 -11.19 2.92
C LEU A 207 -8.58 -10.91 2.30
N GLY A 208 -8.52 -10.17 1.19
CA GLY A 208 -7.30 -9.94 0.45
C GLY A 208 -6.82 -11.17 -0.33
N ASN A 209 -5.56 -11.13 -0.76
CA ASN A 209 -4.94 -12.22 -1.52
C ASN A 209 -4.34 -13.28 -0.58
N MET A 210 -4.91 -14.48 -0.58
CA MET A 210 -4.47 -15.58 0.29
C MET A 210 -3.13 -16.20 -0.11
N GLN A 211 -2.73 -16.11 -1.37
CA GLN A 211 -1.48 -16.73 -1.84
C GLN A 211 -0.25 -15.94 -1.38
N GLY A 212 -0.40 -14.65 -1.16
CA GLY A 212 0.69 -13.79 -0.75
C GLY A 212 1.75 -13.59 -1.83
N SER A 213 2.85 -12.93 -1.46
CA SER A 213 4.01 -12.70 -2.31
C SER A 213 5.22 -13.44 -1.81
N GLN A 214 6.14 -13.79 -2.71
CA GLN A 214 7.42 -14.39 -2.33
C GLN A 214 8.27 -13.43 -1.48
N LYS A 215 8.17 -12.14 -1.76
CA LYS A 215 8.82 -11.08 -0.98
C LYS A 215 8.43 -11.13 0.50
N ALA A 216 7.12 -11.20 0.78
CA ALA A 216 6.60 -11.29 2.14
C ALA A 216 6.98 -12.63 2.81
N LEU A 217 6.93 -13.72 2.08
CA LEU A 217 7.29 -15.03 2.58
C LEU A 217 8.78 -15.10 2.99
N ASN A 218 9.67 -14.51 2.20
CA ASN A 218 11.10 -14.44 2.54
C ASN A 218 11.32 -13.65 3.84
N LEU A 219 10.59 -12.57 4.05
CA LEU A 219 10.65 -11.82 5.31
C LEU A 219 10.17 -12.68 6.49
N LEU A 220 9.10 -13.44 6.31
CA LEU A 220 8.61 -14.36 7.34
C LEU A 220 9.66 -15.41 7.70
N PHE A 221 10.32 -16.00 6.73
CA PHE A 221 11.40 -16.97 6.98
C PHE A 221 12.52 -16.36 7.81
N ALA A 222 12.93 -15.14 7.47
CA ALA A 222 13.98 -14.42 8.19
C ALA A 222 13.55 -14.10 9.64
N ILE A 223 12.35 -13.59 9.83
CA ILE A 223 11.83 -13.24 11.17
C ILE A 223 11.67 -14.51 12.01
N ARG A 224 11.17 -15.61 11.46
CA ARG A 224 11.05 -16.89 12.17
C ARG A 224 12.40 -17.46 12.58
N THR A 225 13.42 -17.31 11.74
CA THR A 225 14.79 -17.70 12.06
C THR A 225 15.30 -16.96 13.30
N ILE A 226 15.05 -15.65 13.38
CA ILE A 226 15.42 -14.83 14.54
C ILE A 226 14.63 -15.24 15.78
N GLN A 227 13.32 -15.40 15.64
CA GLN A 227 12.42 -15.75 16.75
C GLN A 227 12.74 -17.15 17.32
N GLU A 228 13.06 -18.10 16.49
CA GLU A 228 13.48 -19.44 16.93
C GLU A 228 14.76 -19.37 17.77
N ARG A 229 15.74 -18.61 17.34
CA ARG A 229 17.01 -18.44 18.04
C ARG A 229 16.82 -17.76 19.41
N SER A 230 15.99 -16.74 19.49
CA SER A 230 15.73 -16.00 20.73
C SER A 230 14.72 -16.66 21.64
N GLY A 231 13.86 -17.53 21.11
CA GLY A 231 12.72 -18.10 21.82
C GLY A 231 11.61 -17.10 22.14
N LYS A 232 11.61 -15.93 21.50
CA LYS A 232 10.69 -14.83 21.77
C LYS A 232 9.96 -14.39 20.50
N ASP A 233 8.85 -13.68 20.68
CA ASP A 233 8.19 -12.94 19.60
C ASP A 233 9.06 -11.74 19.17
N LEU A 234 8.57 -11.01 18.18
CA LEU A 234 9.24 -9.86 17.57
C LEU A 234 10.48 -10.27 16.78
N GLY A 235 11.68 -9.82 17.14
CA GLY A 235 12.88 -10.03 16.33
C GLY A 235 13.00 -9.10 15.14
N ALA A 236 12.02 -8.22 14.95
CA ALA A 236 12.00 -7.20 13.93
C ALA A 236 11.30 -5.94 14.42
N THR A 237 11.62 -4.83 13.79
CA THR A 237 10.95 -3.55 13.96
C THR A 237 10.41 -3.12 12.60
N PHE A 238 9.12 -2.85 12.53
CA PHE A 238 8.45 -2.38 11.32
C PHE A 238 8.21 -0.88 11.40
N LEU A 239 8.59 -0.16 10.37
CA LEU A 239 8.43 1.29 10.31
C LEU A 239 7.61 1.66 9.08
N SER A 240 6.46 2.27 9.28
CA SER A 240 5.58 2.76 8.22
C SER A 240 4.53 3.69 8.79
N GLY A 241 4.09 4.66 7.98
CA GLY A 241 2.89 5.46 8.26
C GLY A 241 1.60 4.83 7.72
N THR A 242 1.69 3.70 7.04
CA THR A 242 0.55 3.03 6.39
C THR A 242 0.46 1.54 6.76
N THR A 243 0.71 1.24 8.03
CA THR A 243 0.80 -0.15 8.53
C THR A 243 -0.50 -0.93 8.34
N ILE A 244 -1.64 -0.27 8.60
CA ILE A 244 -2.97 -0.85 8.43
C ILE A 244 -3.67 -0.09 7.30
N SER A 245 -3.82 -0.71 6.13
CA SER A 245 -4.32 -0.01 4.94
C SER A 245 -5.65 -0.51 4.39
N ASN A 246 -6.04 -1.76 4.60
CA ASN A 246 -7.21 -2.33 3.93
C ASN A 246 -8.19 -3.09 4.81
N SER A 247 -7.73 -3.86 5.80
CA SER A 247 -8.64 -4.81 6.42
C SER A 247 -8.11 -5.42 7.72
N LEU A 248 -9.01 -6.09 8.41
CA LEU A 248 -8.73 -7.00 9.52
C LEU A 248 -7.66 -8.05 9.16
N THR A 249 -7.66 -8.53 7.93
CA THR A 249 -6.68 -9.50 7.44
C THR A 249 -5.25 -8.96 7.53
N GLU A 250 -5.02 -7.71 7.15
CA GLU A 250 -3.69 -7.09 7.24
C GLU A 250 -3.20 -7.00 8.68
N LEU A 251 -4.09 -6.73 9.62
CA LEU A 251 -3.74 -6.71 11.05
C LEU A 251 -3.35 -8.10 11.55
N TYR A 252 -4.11 -9.13 11.16
CA TYR A 252 -3.74 -10.51 11.47
C TYR A 252 -2.35 -10.88 10.92
N LEU A 253 -2.07 -10.52 9.68
CA LEU A 253 -0.79 -10.83 9.03
C LEU A 253 0.39 -10.11 9.70
N LEU A 254 0.16 -8.89 10.18
CA LEU A 254 1.13 -8.14 10.96
C LEU A 254 1.49 -8.90 12.25
N PHE A 255 0.50 -9.41 12.96
CA PHE A 255 0.72 -10.22 14.16
C PHE A 255 1.28 -11.61 13.83
N LYS A 256 0.96 -12.17 12.68
CA LYS A 256 1.58 -13.40 12.20
C LYS A 256 3.09 -13.25 12.06
N TYR A 257 3.56 -12.10 11.56
CA TYR A 257 5.00 -11.80 11.54
C TYR A 257 5.58 -11.67 12.94
N LEU A 258 4.97 -10.88 13.80
CA LEU A 258 5.62 -10.32 15.00
C LEU A 258 5.20 -10.98 16.31
N ARG A 259 4.02 -11.57 16.39
CA ARG A 259 3.47 -12.11 17.62
C ARG A 259 2.94 -13.55 17.52
N PRO A 260 3.68 -14.48 16.89
CA PRO A 260 3.18 -15.86 16.71
C PRO A 260 2.93 -16.59 18.03
N GLN A 261 3.77 -16.41 19.05
CA GLN A 261 3.59 -17.07 20.36
C GLN A 261 2.37 -16.50 21.10
N ALA A 262 2.19 -15.17 21.06
CA ALA A 262 1.03 -14.52 21.67
C ALA A 262 -0.28 -14.97 21.02
N LEU A 263 -0.32 -15.11 19.69
CA LEU A 263 -1.48 -15.65 18.98
C LEU A 263 -1.75 -17.12 19.37
N GLU A 264 -0.72 -17.93 19.49
CA GLU A 264 -0.85 -19.34 19.88
C GLU A 264 -1.39 -19.49 21.29
N LYS A 265 -0.89 -18.70 22.25
CA LYS A 265 -1.37 -18.68 23.63
C LYS A 265 -2.86 -18.38 23.76
N GLN A 266 -3.40 -17.55 22.87
CA GLN A 266 -4.80 -17.19 22.85
C GLN A 266 -5.64 -18.15 21.98
N GLY A 267 -5.02 -19.15 21.32
CA GLY A 267 -5.70 -20.07 20.43
C GLY A 267 -6.16 -19.45 19.11
N ILE A 268 -5.54 -18.35 18.69
CA ILE A 268 -5.91 -17.56 17.50
C ILE A 268 -4.75 -17.47 16.49
N ASN A 269 -3.94 -18.49 16.42
CA ASN A 269 -2.78 -18.56 15.53
C ASN A 269 -3.10 -18.92 14.08
N CYS A 270 -4.38 -19.14 13.74
CA CYS A 270 -4.85 -19.24 12.36
C CYS A 270 -5.87 -18.15 12.06
N PHE A 271 -6.01 -17.78 10.79
CA PHE A 271 -6.89 -16.68 10.39
C PHE A 271 -8.36 -16.91 10.81
N ASP A 272 -8.87 -18.12 10.61
CA ASP A 272 -10.28 -18.41 10.92
C ASP A 272 -10.58 -18.31 12.42
N ALA A 273 -9.68 -18.75 13.29
CA ALA A 273 -9.80 -18.58 14.74
C ALA A 273 -9.71 -17.11 15.14
N TRP A 274 -8.81 -16.34 14.55
CA TRP A 274 -8.69 -14.90 14.74
C TRP A 274 -9.99 -14.19 14.34
N ALA A 275 -10.47 -14.46 13.14
CA ALA A 275 -11.69 -13.84 12.61
C ALA A 275 -12.93 -14.20 13.44
N ALA A 276 -13.02 -15.42 13.97
CA ALA A 276 -14.13 -15.85 14.83
C ALA A 276 -14.21 -15.01 16.12
N ILE A 277 -13.09 -14.53 16.63
CA ILE A 277 -13.05 -13.74 17.87
C ILE A 277 -13.21 -12.25 17.59
N TYR A 278 -12.50 -11.72 16.58
CA TYR A 278 -12.39 -10.27 16.38
C TYR A 278 -13.21 -9.72 15.22
N ALA A 279 -13.73 -10.55 14.35
CA ALA A 279 -14.52 -10.11 13.21
C ALA A 279 -15.96 -10.54 13.30
N ARG A 280 -16.85 -9.71 12.81
CA ARG A 280 -18.25 -10.06 12.59
C ARG A 280 -18.51 -10.10 11.10
N LYS A 281 -18.89 -11.26 10.61
CA LYS A 281 -19.35 -11.44 9.24
C LYS A 281 -20.78 -10.90 9.13
N THR A 282 -20.99 -9.98 8.20
CA THR A 282 -22.29 -9.40 7.92
C THR A 282 -22.63 -9.57 6.46
N THR A 283 -23.92 -9.65 6.21
CA THR A 283 -24.47 -9.59 4.87
C THR A 283 -24.92 -8.15 4.62
N ASP A 284 -24.26 -7.48 3.69
CA ASP A 284 -24.59 -6.12 3.33
C ASP A 284 -25.10 -6.04 1.90
N TYR A 285 -25.96 -5.05 1.68
CA TYR A 285 -26.42 -4.70 0.35
C TYR A 285 -25.52 -3.60 -0.19
N GLU A 286 -24.94 -3.84 -1.34
CA GLU A 286 -24.05 -2.90 -2.00
C GLU A 286 -24.50 -2.63 -3.43
N PHE A 287 -24.12 -1.44 -3.93
CA PHE A 287 -24.27 -1.17 -5.35
C PHE A 287 -23.19 -1.92 -6.14
N SER A 288 -23.65 -2.73 -7.07
CA SER A 288 -22.75 -3.33 -8.06
C SER A 288 -22.25 -2.26 -9.04
N VAL A 289 -21.25 -2.59 -9.87
CA VAL A 289 -20.78 -1.70 -10.92
C VAL A 289 -21.87 -1.31 -11.92
N ALA A 290 -22.91 -2.10 -12.05
CA ALA A 290 -24.09 -1.82 -12.84
C ALA A 290 -25.16 -1.02 -12.08
N ASN A 291 -24.85 -0.44 -10.93
CA ASN A 291 -25.73 0.34 -10.06
C ASN A 291 -26.94 -0.45 -9.53
N ASN A 292 -26.85 -1.77 -9.48
CA ASN A 292 -27.83 -2.66 -8.85
C ASN A 292 -27.43 -2.93 -7.40
N ILE A 293 -28.43 -3.21 -6.57
CA ILE A 293 -28.20 -3.64 -5.18
C ILE A 293 -27.86 -5.13 -5.22
N VAL A 294 -26.66 -5.49 -4.79
CA VAL A 294 -26.19 -6.87 -4.64
C VAL A 294 -25.92 -7.18 -3.18
N GLN A 295 -26.13 -8.45 -2.81
CA GLN A 295 -25.84 -8.95 -1.48
C GLN A 295 -24.41 -9.47 -1.43
N LYS A 296 -23.59 -8.94 -0.50
CA LYS A 296 -22.22 -9.41 -0.26
C LYS A 296 -21.99 -9.70 1.20
N GLU A 297 -21.30 -10.79 1.48
CA GLU A 297 -20.78 -11.08 2.82
C GLU A 297 -19.45 -10.37 3.03
N ARG A 298 -19.29 -9.74 4.20
CA ARG A 298 -18.07 -9.03 4.58
C ARG A 298 -17.71 -9.24 6.02
N PHE A 299 -16.42 -9.24 6.33
CA PHE A 299 -15.94 -8.96 7.69
C PHE A 299 -15.95 -7.44 7.89
N ARG A 300 -17.10 -6.89 8.22
CA ARG A 300 -17.29 -5.44 8.25
C ARG A 300 -17.13 -4.83 9.63
N TYR A 301 -17.50 -5.58 10.66
CA TYR A 301 -17.44 -5.10 12.02
C TYR A 301 -16.43 -5.88 12.81
N PHE A 302 -15.62 -5.13 13.55
CA PHE A 302 -14.79 -5.72 14.58
C PHE A 302 -15.61 -5.78 15.87
N ILE A 303 -15.60 -6.92 16.49
CA ILE A 303 -16.04 -7.10 17.86
C ILE A 303 -14.79 -7.12 18.74
N LYS A 304 -14.95 -6.79 20.03
CA LYS A 304 -13.81 -6.71 20.98
C LYS A 304 -12.67 -5.81 20.51
N VAL A 305 -13.01 -4.67 19.92
CA VAL A 305 -12.00 -3.73 19.42
C VAL A 305 -11.11 -3.16 20.51
N PRO A 306 -11.59 -2.89 21.76
CA PRO A 306 -10.69 -2.47 22.84
C PRO A 306 -9.57 -3.47 23.12
N GLU A 307 -9.85 -4.78 23.14
CA GLU A 307 -8.86 -5.83 23.32
C GLU A 307 -7.89 -5.91 22.14
N LEU A 308 -8.40 -5.76 20.92
CA LEU A 308 -7.59 -5.74 19.72
C LEU A 308 -6.66 -4.52 19.69
N ALA A 309 -7.19 -3.34 20.02
CA ALA A 309 -6.40 -2.12 20.13
C ALA A 309 -5.31 -2.23 21.23
N GLN A 310 -5.62 -2.85 22.36
CA GLN A 310 -4.65 -3.13 23.40
C GLN A 310 -3.55 -4.06 22.91
N PHE A 311 -3.90 -5.14 22.22
CA PHE A 311 -2.95 -6.10 21.66
C PHE A 311 -2.00 -5.44 20.64
N TYR A 312 -2.53 -4.53 19.83
CA TYR A 312 -1.75 -3.73 18.88
C TYR A 312 -0.84 -2.71 19.60
N SER A 313 -1.38 -2.01 20.60
CA SER A 313 -0.64 -0.94 21.31
C SER A 313 0.52 -1.47 22.15
N GLU A 314 0.48 -2.73 22.59
CA GLU A 314 1.57 -3.34 23.36
C GLU A 314 2.91 -3.33 22.62
N ILE A 315 2.87 -3.40 21.28
CA ILE A 315 4.09 -3.43 20.43
C ILE A 315 4.19 -2.25 19.49
N THR A 316 3.29 -1.26 19.58
CA THR A 316 3.20 -0.17 18.61
C THR A 316 3.44 1.18 19.25
N ASP A 317 4.39 1.92 18.69
CA ASP A 317 4.56 3.35 18.94
C ASP A 317 3.84 4.12 17.81
N TYR A 318 2.65 4.63 18.12
CA TYR A 318 1.85 5.41 17.18
C TYR A 318 2.04 6.90 17.42
N ARG A 319 2.40 7.62 16.35
CA ARG A 319 2.60 9.08 16.40
C ARG A 319 1.96 9.74 15.19
N THR A 320 1.15 10.74 15.45
CA THR A 320 0.64 11.63 14.41
C THR A 320 1.63 12.79 14.20
N ALA A 321 1.49 13.52 13.09
CA ALA A 321 2.27 14.72 12.85
C ALA A 321 2.08 15.75 13.97
N LYS A 322 0.89 15.83 14.55
CA LYS A 322 0.58 16.70 15.71
C LYS A 322 1.37 16.28 16.96
N ASP A 323 1.44 14.99 17.25
CA ASP A 323 2.13 14.45 18.44
C ASP A 323 3.63 14.73 18.43
N ILE A 324 4.23 14.74 17.25
CA ILE A 324 5.68 14.99 17.07
C ILE A 324 5.99 16.46 16.81
N GLY A 325 4.98 17.33 16.77
CA GLY A 325 5.15 18.75 16.55
C GLY A 325 5.54 19.13 15.12
N ILE A 326 5.26 18.29 14.13
CA ILE A 326 5.51 18.62 12.72
C ILE A 326 4.47 19.62 12.26
N ASP A 327 4.96 20.77 11.77
CA ASP A 327 4.13 21.81 11.19
C ASP A 327 3.78 21.45 9.74
N ARG A 328 2.59 20.91 9.54
CA ARG A 328 2.03 20.63 8.22
C ARG A 328 0.63 21.18 8.09
N PRO A 329 0.17 21.50 6.85
CA PRO A 329 -1.17 22.00 6.63
C PRO A 329 -2.24 21.01 7.06
N GLN A 330 -3.40 21.52 7.42
CA GLN A 330 -4.60 20.73 7.62
C GLN A 330 -5.26 20.41 6.28
N LYS A 331 -5.81 19.20 6.18
CA LYS A 331 -6.58 18.76 5.03
C LYS A 331 -8.01 19.34 5.13
N ASN A 332 -8.44 20.04 4.10
CA ASN A 332 -9.83 20.45 3.91
C ASN A 332 -10.42 19.62 2.76
N GLU A 333 -11.10 18.53 3.10
CA GLU A 333 -11.67 17.62 2.11
C GLU A 333 -13.00 18.14 1.58
N ILE A 334 -13.11 18.22 0.26
CA ILE A 334 -14.29 18.72 -0.46
C ILE A 334 -14.75 17.62 -1.42
N LEU A 335 -15.95 17.09 -1.17
CA LEU A 335 -16.58 16.18 -2.13
C LEU A 335 -17.30 17.02 -3.19
N HIS A 336 -16.83 16.97 -4.41
CA HIS A 336 -17.43 17.66 -5.55
C HIS A 336 -18.30 16.68 -6.34
N ASN A 337 -19.59 16.69 -6.03
CA ASN A 337 -20.58 15.84 -6.71
C ASN A 337 -20.93 16.44 -8.08
N ILE A 338 -20.93 15.61 -9.08
CA ILE A 338 -21.25 15.98 -10.46
C ILE A 338 -22.45 15.14 -10.91
N PRO A 339 -23.57 15.77 -11.33
CA PRO A 339 -24.66 15.02 -11.93
C PRO A 339 -24.18 14.30 -13.20
N PRO A 340 -24.62 13.08 -13.46
CA PRO A 340 -24.24 12.40 -14.68
C PRO A 340 -24.76 13.18 -15.91
N THR A 341 -23.94 13.23 -16.97
CA THR A 341 -24.39 13.79 -18.25
C THR A 341 -25.46 12.87 -18.86
N PRO A 342 -26.28 13.37 -19.81
CA PRO A 342 -27.28 12.50 -20.48
C PRO A 342 -26.68 11.26 -21.09
N GLU A 343 -25.50 11.34 -21.69
CA GLU A 343 -24.79 10.19 -22.24
C GLU A 343 -24.35 9.20 -21.16
N GLN A 344 -23.92 9.68 -20.03
CA GLN A 344 -23.58 8.84 -18.87
C GLN A 344 -24.80 8.12 -18.33
N GLU A 345 -25.94 8.78 -18.22
CA GLU A 345 -27.20 8.17 -17.75
C GLU A 345 -27.64 7.03 -18.68
N ILE A 346 -27.57 7.25 -19.98
CA ILE A 346 -27.87 6.22 -20.97
C ILE A 346 -26.91 5.04 -20.83
N PHE A 347 -25.63 5.33 -20.68
CA PHE A 347 -24.61 4.29 -20.57
C PHE A 347 -24.72 3.48 -19.26
N ILE A 348 -25.10 4.11 -18.16
CA ILE A 348 -25.39 3.40 -16.90
C ILE A 348 -26.46 2.34 -17.13
N GLN A 349 -27.53 2.68 -17.84
CA GLN A 349 -28.60 1.72 -18.17
C GLN A 349 -28.08 0.57 -19.03
N LYS A 350 -27.22 0.87 -20.01
CA LYS A 350 -26.59 -0.17 -20.84
C LYS A 350 -25.67 -1.09 -20.02
N LEU A 351 -24.92 -0.55 -19.07
CA LEU A 351 -24.09 -1.35 -18.15
C LEU A 351 -24.93 -2.27 -17.26
N MET A 352 -26.06 -1.78 -16.76
CA MET A 352 -26.98 -2.58 -15.96
C MET A 352 -27.55 -3.74 -16.77
N GLU A 353 -27.94 -3.47 -18.02
CA GLU A 353 -28.45 -4.51 -18.93
C GLU A 353 -27.34 -5.51 -19.29
N PHE A 354 -26.14 -5.03 -19.60
CA PHE A 354 -24.98 -5.89 -19.85
C PHE A 354 -24.65 -6.81 -18.66
N ALA A 355 -24.72 -6.30 -17.45
CA ALA A 355 -24.46 -7.08 -16.25
C ALA A 355 -25.49 -8.22 -16.07
N LYS A 356 -26.73 -8.02 -16.52
CA LYS A 356 -27.79 -9.02 -16.48
C LYS A 356 -27.68 -10.04 -17.62
N THR A 357 -27.44 -9.58 -18.85
CA THR A 357 -27.60 -10.40 -20.06
C THR A 357 -26.28 -10.89 -20.64
N GLY A 358 -25.17 -10.20 -20.36
CA GLY A 358 -23.88 -10.46 -21.00
C GLY A 358 -23.81 -10.03 -22.45
N ASP A 359 -24.81 -9.25 -22.94
CA ASP A 359 -24.85 -8.76 -24.31
C ASP A 359 -23.79 -7.67 -24.56
N ALA A 360 -22.67 -8.05 -25.11
CA ALA A 360 -21.54 -7.17 -25.37
C ALA A 360 -21.82 -6.08 -26.44
N SER A 361 -22.86 -6.24 -27.25
CA SER A 361 -23.25 -5.22 -28.23
C SER A 361 -23.70 -3.92 -27.56
N LEU A 362 -24.22 -4.00 -26.32
CA LEU A 362 -24.59 -2.83 -25.53
C LEU A 362 -23.39 -1.94 -25.25
N LEU A 363 -22.19 -2.51 -25.15
CA LEU A 363 -20.93 -1.80 -24.90
C LEU A 363 -20.16 -1.49 -26.19
N GLY A 364 -20.74 -1.79 -27.36
CA GLY A 364 -20.07 -1.64 -28.66
C GLY A 364 -18.96 -2.66 -28.89
N ARG A 365 -19.01 -3.81 -28.25
CA ARG A 365 -18.02 -4.90 -28.36
C ARG A 365 -18.55 -6.08 -29.15
N ALA A 366 -17.61 -6.89 -29.65
CA ALA A 366 -17.91 -8.20 -30.18
C ALA A 366 -18.43 -9.14 -29.08
N LYS A 367 -19.13 -10.21 -29.48
CA LYS A 367 -19.63 -11.22 -28.54
C LYS A 367 -18.51 -11.71 -27.61
N LEU A 368 -18.82 -11.84 -26.31
CA LEU A 368 -17.86 -12.32 -25.32
C LEU A 368 -17.44 -13.75 -25.60
N SER A 369 -16.15 -14.02 -25.47
CA SER A 369 -15.62 -15.38 -25.46
C SER A 369 -16.00 -16.09 -24.16
N ALA A 370 -15.81 -17.41 -24.09
CA ALA A 370 -16.13 -18.18 -22.89
C ALA A 370 -15.33 -17.71 -21.65
N SER A 371 -14.08 -17.29 -21.84
CA SER A 371 -13.25 -16.73 -20.75
C SER A 371 -13.72 -15.33 -20.35
N GLU A 372 -14.15 -14.51 -21.31
CA GLU A 372 -14.68 -13.17 -21.07
C GLU A 372 -16.03 -13.22 -20.34
N GLU A 373 -16.88 -14.21 -20.61
CA GLU A 373 -18.13 -14.39 -19.86
C GLU A 373 -17.88 -14.65 -18.36
N LYS A 374 -16.84 -15.42 -18.04
CA LYS A 374 -16.43 -15.62 -16.64
C LYS A 374 -15.93 -14.34 -15.99
N ALA A 375 -15.35 -13.43 -16.78
CA ALA A 375 -14.84 -12.14 -16.34
C ALA A 375 -15.81 -10.99 -16.59
N LYS A 376 -17.08 -11.28 -16.86
CA LYS A 376 -18.11 -10.27 -17.21
C LYS A 376 -18.16 -9.09 -16.25
N MET A 377 -18.07 -9.35 -14.94
CA MET A 377 -18.11 -8.30 -13.93
C MET A 377 -16.84 -7.43 -13.92
N LEU A 378 -15.69 -8.00 -14.27
CA LEU A 378 -14.46 -7.23 -14.44
C LEU A 378 -14.54 -6.29 -15.65
N ILE A 379 -15.15 -6.76 -16.73
CA ILE A 379 -15.40 -5.96 -17.93
C ILE A 379 -16.35 -4.81 -17.59
N ALA A 380 -17.44 -5.11 -16.90
CA ALA A 380 -18.40 -4.09 -16.46
C ALA A 380 -17.72 -3.04 -15.55
N THR A 381 -16.86 -3.47 -14.65
CA THR A 381 -16.10 -2.58 -13.75
C THR A 381 -15.17 -1.66 -14.53
N ASP A 382 -14.47 -2.19 -15.53
CA ASP A 382 -13.58 -1.39 -16.36
C ASP A 382 -14.35 -0.29 -17.11
N TYR A 383 -15.48 -0.64 -17.72
CA TYR A 383 -16.34 0.34 -18.39
C TYR A 383 -16.95 1.36 -17.43
N ALA A 384 -17.35 0.92 -16.23
CA ALA A 384 -17.86 1.83 -15.19
C ALA A 384 -16.80 2.83 -14.74
N ARG A 385 -15.55 2.42 -14.59
CA ARG A 385 -14.43 3.30 -14.27
C ARG A 385 -14.20 4.32 -15.39
N LYS A 386 -14.16 3.87 -16.62
CA LYS A 386 -13.98 4.73 -17.80
C LYS A 386 -15.11 5.74 -17.92
N MET A 387 -16.36 5.29 -17.80
CA MET A 387 -17.54 6.14 -17.86
C MET A 387 -17.51 7.22 -16.76
N SER A 388 -17.15 6.84 -15.54
CA SER A 388 -17.08 7.78 -14.41
C SER A 388 -16.03 8.87 -14.63
N LEU A 389 -14.96 8.55 -15.33
CA LEU A 389 -13.91 9.51 -15.63
C LEU A 389 -14.27 10.39 -16.83
N ASP A 390 -14.58 9.78 -17.97
CA ASP A 390 -15.05 10.47 -19.17
C ASP A 390 -15.58 9.45 -20.19
N MET A 391 -16.73 9.77 -20.81
CA MET A 391 -17.33 8.91 -21.85
C MET A 391 -16.42 8.73 -23.05
N ARG A 392 -15.58 9.70 -23.36
CA ARG A 392 -14.63 9.62 -24.48
C ARG A 392 -13.54 8.56 -24.29
N MET A 393 -13.35 8.07 -23.07
CA MET A 393 -12.49 6.91 -22.82
C MET A 393 -13.08 5.59 -23.34
N ILE A 394 -14.39 5.55 -23.50
CA ILE A 394 -15.11 4.37 -24.02
C ILE A 394 -15.11 4.37 -25.54
N SER A 395 -15.45 5.52 -26.14
CA SER A 395 -15.52 5.67 -27.58
C SER A 395 -15.31 7.12 -27.99
N GLN A 396 -14.60 7.31 -29.11
CA GLN A 396 -14.41 8.62 -29.74
C GLN A 396 -15.71 9.20 -30.34
N LYS A 397 -16.79 8.41 -30.38
CA LYS A 397 -18.12 8.89 -30.82
C LYS A 397 -18.76 9.85 -29.83
N TYR A 398 -18.36 9.79 -28.55
CA TYR A 398 -18.86 10.69 -27.52
C TYR A 398 -18.19 12.06 -27.64
N GLU A 399 -18.97 13.08 -27.39
CA GLU A 399 -18.53 14.47 -27.47
C GLU A 399 -18.26 15.04 -26.08
N ASP A 400 -17.60 16.19 -26.05
CA ASP A 400 -17.41 16.94 -24.83
C ASP A 400 -18.75 17.45 -24.29
N HIS A 401 -18.81 17.63 -22.97
CA HIS A 401 -19.98 18.17 -22.31
C HIS A 401 -19.54 19.22 -21.27
N PRO A 402 -20.27 20.36 -21.16
CA PRO A 402 -19.93 21.40 -20.18
C PRO A 402 -19.91 20.92 -18.72
N ASP A 403 -20.68 19.88 -18.40
CA ASP A 403 -20.75 19.28 -17.08
C ASP A 403 -19.98 17.95 -16.97
N SER A 404 -19.05 17.69 -17.89
CA SER A 404 -18.14 16.56 -17.77
C SER A 404 -17.21 16.74 -16.55
N LYS A 405 -16.71 15.63 -16.03
CA LYS A 405 -15.72 15.68 -14.94
C LYS A 405 -14.50 16.51 -15.35
N ALA A 406 -14.04 16.37 -16.59
CA ALA A 406 -12.92 17.14 -17.12
C ALA A 406 -13.22 18.65 -17.12
N SER A 407 -14.43 19.06 -17.49
CA SER A 407 -14.84 20.48 -17.47
C SER A 407 -14.91 21.02 -16.05
N HIS A 408 -15.48 20.26 -15.11
CA HIS A 408 -15.54 20.65 -13.70
C HIS A 408 -14.13 20.76 -13.08
N CYS A 409 -13.26 19.83 -13.37
CA CYS A 409 -11.89 19.85 -12.88
C CYS A 409 -11.12 21.05 -13.45
N ALA A 410 -11.22 21.32 -14.73
CA ALA A 410 -10.59 22.48 -15.36
C ALA A 410 -11.07 23.80 -14.73
N ALA A 411 -12.37 23.94 -14.49
CA ALA A 411 -12.92 25.13 -13.84
C ALA A 411 -12.40 25.32 -12.41
N LYS A 412 -12.33 24.24 -11.62
CA LYS A 412 -11.77 24.30 -10.26
C LYS A 412 -10.28 24.60 -10.26
N LEU A 413 -9.52 23.98 -11.14
CA LEU A 413 -8.09 24.26 -11.28
C LEU A 413 -7.85 25.74 -11.63
N ALA A 414 -8.63 26.30 -12.55
CA ALA A 414 -8.54 27.70 -12.91
C ALA A 414 -8.91 28.63 -11.73
N LEU A 415 -9.89 28.26 -10.93
CA LEU A 415 -10.28 29.00 -9.74
C LEU A 415 -9.12 29.15 -8.76
N TYR A 416 -8.46 28.06 -8.41
CA TYR A 416 -7.29 28.05 -7.51
C TYR A 416 -6.08 28.74 -8.15
N TYR A 417 -5.86 28.52 -9.44
CA TYR A 417 -4.81 29.17 -10.20
C TYR A 417 -4.90 30.70 -10.07
N ASN A 418 -6.07 31.24 -10.30
CA ASN A 418 -6.32 32.69 -10.23
C ASN A 418 -6.28 33.22 -8.79
N ARG A 419 -6.86 32.48 -7.84
CA ARG A 419 -6.88 32.88 -6.42
C ARG A 419 -5.47 33.01 -5.85
N PHE A 420 -4.56 32.12 -6.21
CA PHE A 420 -3.19 32.08 -5.71
C PHE A 420 -2.16 32.51 -6.76
N ASN A 421 -2.58 33.31 -7.74
CA ASN A 421 -1.69 33.74 -8.82
C ASN A 421 -0.54 34.63 -8.32
N ALA A 422 -0.79 35.52 -7.38
CA ALA A 422 0.24 36.39 -6.78
C ALA A 422 1.33 35.56 -6.07
N GLN A 423 0.97 34.49 -5.42
CA GLN A 423 1.87 33.60 -4.72
C GLN A 423 2.42 32.46 -5.60
N LYS A 424 1.96 32.33 -6.84
CA LYS A 424 2.24 31.20 -7.72
C LYS A 424 1.95 29.86 -7.05
N GLY A 425 0.79 29.76 -6.42
CA GLY A 425 0.30 28.54 -5.80
C GLY A 425 0.18 27.41 -6.80
N THR A 426 0.56 26.20 -6.37
CA THR A 426 0.58 25.03 -7.22
C THR A 426 -0.50 24.01 -6.83
N GLN A 427 -0.84 23.13 -7.77
CA GLN A 427 -1.86 22.11 -7.58
C GLN A 427 -1.41 20.78 -8.15
N PHE A 428 -1.81 19.70 -7.48
CA PHE A 428 -1.65 18.34 -7.98
C PHE A 428 -2.97 17.79 -8.48
N VAL A 429 -2.94 17.07 -9.59
CA VAL A 429 -4.10 16.37 -10.13
C VAL A 429 -3.76 14.88 -10.26
N PHE A 430 -4.52 14.04 -9.58
CA PHE A 430 -4.29 12.60 -9.56
C PHE A 430 -5.37 11.84 -10.31
N SER A 431 -4.93 10.94 -11.18
CA SER A 431 -5.75 9.89 -11.77
C SER A 431 -4.85 8.73 -12.17
N ASP A 432 -5.23 7.52 -11.82
CA ASP A 432 -4.53 6.30 -12.26
C ASP A 432 -5.04 5.81 -13.61
N LEU A 433 -6.19 6.32 -14.04
CA LEU A 433 -6.82 6.04 -15.34
C LEU A 433 -6.80 7.29 -16.20
N GLY A 434 -6.76 7.12 -17.52
CA GLY A 434 -6.80 8.24 -18.48
C GLY A 434 -5.52 9.07 -18.47
N THR A 435 -4.40 8.47 -18.13
CA THR A 435 -3.10 9.12 -18.06
C THR A 435 -2.57 9.54 -19.42
N TYR A 436 -1.57 10.42 -19.42
CA TYR A 436 -0.99 10.97 -20.63
C TYR A 436 -0.47 9.91 -21.59
N LYS A 437 -0.94 10.02 -22.85
CA LYS A 437 -0.46 9.24 -24.01
C LYS A 437 -0.32 10.17 -25.20
N PRO A 438 0.88 10.35 -25.77
CA PRO A 438 1.13 11.37 -26.81
C PRO A 438 0.28 11.23 -28.07
N THR A 439 -0.13 10.00 -28.42
CA THR A 439 -0.78 9.68 -29.69
C THR A 439 -2.27 9.38 -29.57
N GLU A 440 -2.80 9.31 -28.35
CA GLU A 440 -4.20 8.98 -28.10
C GLU A 440 -4.87 10.07 -27.27
N TRP A 441 -6.21 10.19 -27.46
CA TRP A 441 -7.01 11.03 -26.58
C TRP A 441 -6.88 10.51 -25.14
N ASN A 442 -6.62 11.40 -24.21
CA ASN A 442 -6.54 11.07 -22.78
C ASN A 442 -7.05 12.23 -21.93
N VAL A 443 -7.46 11.92 -20.71
CA VAL A 443 -8.09 12.90 -19.82
C VAL A 443 -7.12 14.00 -19.40
N TYR A 444 -5.85 13.66 -19.18
CA TYR A 444 -4.84 14.65 -18.81
C TYR A 444 -4.70 15.74 -19.88
N SER A 445 -4.53 15.34 -21.13
CA SER A 445 -4.39 16.26 -22.26
C SER A 445 -5.69 17.06 -22.49
N GLU A 446 -6.84 16.45 -22.29
CA GLU A 446 -8.13 17.14 -22.42
C GLU A 446 -8.30 18.25 -21.39
N ILE A 447 -7.98 17.98 -20.13
CA ILE A 447 -8.04 18.99 -19.06
C ILE A 447 -7.03 20.10 -19.34
N LYS A 448 -5.83 19.77 -19.77
CA LYS A 448 -4.81 20.76 -20.16
C LYS A 448 -5.32 21.63 -21.30
N ARG A 449 -5.92 21.04 -22.34
CA ARG A 449 -6.51 21.79 -23.45
C ARG A 449 -7.56 22.80 -22.96
N LYS A 450 -8.46 22.37 -22.07
CA LYS A 450 -9.49 23.25 -21.49
C LYS A 450 -8.87 24.38 -20.67
N LEU A 451 -7.84 24.08 -19.88
CA LEU A 451 -7.13 25.09 -19.08
C LEU A 451 -6.47 26.15 -19.97
N VAL A 452 -5.88 25.74 -21.08
CA VAL A 452 -5.23 26.65 -22.02
C VAL A 452 -6.26 27.44 -22.84
N GLU A 453 -7.18 26.75 -23.48
CA GLU A 453 -8.13 27.36 -24.43
C GLU A 453 -9.28 28.11 -23.73
N ASP A 454 -9.86 27.53 -22.69
CA ASP A 454 -11.04 28.10 -22.03
C ASP A 454 -10.69 29.01 -20.86
N HIS A 455 -9.54 28.81 -20.22
CA HIS A 455 -9.14 29.55 -19.00
C HIS A 455 -7.86 30.38 -19.15
N GLY A 456 -7.20 30.31 -20.31
CA GLY A 456 -6.05 31.13 -20.62
C GLY A 456 -4.79 30.87 -19.81
N ILE A 457 -4.67 29.67 -19.23
CA ILE A 457 -3.48 29.29 -18.46
C ILE A 457 -2.35 28.89 -19.42
N PRO A 458 -1.13 29.43 -19.27
CA PRO A 458 -0.02 29.09 -20.14
C PRO A 458 0.29 27.59 -20.14
N ALA A 459 0.43 27.01 -21.34
CA ALA A 459 0.66 25.58 -21.49
C ALA A 459 1.92 25.08 -20.78
N HIS A 460 2.99 25.89 -20.71
CA HIS A 460 4.24 25.51 -20.06
C HIS A 460 4.14 25.42 -18.52
N GLU A 461 3.10 25.99 -17.91
CA GLU A 461 2.84 25.91 -16.48
C GLU A 461 2.07 24.63 -16.09
N ILE A 462 1.66 23.84 -17.07
CA ILE A 462 0.90 22.59 -16.89
C ILE A 462 1.73 21.43 -17.41
N ARG A 463 2.08 20.49 -16.53
CA ARG A 463 2.91 19.34 -16.91
C ARG A 463 2.31 18.03 -16.40
N PHE A 464 2.69 16.94 -17.05
CA PHE A 464 2.34 15.58 -16.67
C PHE A 464 3.61 14.86 -16.21
N ILE A 465 3.56 14.16 -15.08
CA ILE A 465 4.76 13.47 -14.56
C ILE A 465 5.29 12.44 -15.55
N GLN A 466 4.43 11.86 -16.38
CA GLN A 466 4.80 10.92 -17.42
C GLN A 466 5.69 11.53 -18.52
N GLU A 467 5.72 12.85 -18.64
CA GLU A 467 6.64 13.57 -19.54
C GLU A 467 8.09 13.52 -19.05
N ALA A 468 8.29 13.37 -17.75
CA ALA A 468 9.62 13.28 -17.13
C ALA A 468 10.14 11.84 -17.20
N LYS A 469 10.79 11.49 -18.29
CA LYS A 469 11.25 10.13 -18.58
C LYS A 469 12.52 9.72 -17.85
N THR A 470 13.27 10.67 -17.31
CA THR A 470 14.53 10.44 -16.60
C THR A 470 14.45 11.01 -15.17
N ASP A 471 15.29 10.52 -14.28
CA ASP A 471 15.39 11.04 -12.92
C ASP A 471 15.80 12.52 -12.91
N LYS A 472 16.62 12.95 -13.85
CA LYS A 472 17.00 14.34 -14.01
C LYS A 472 15.81 15.22 -14.35
N MET A 473 14.97 14.79 -15.29
CA MET A 473 13.75 15.53 -15.67
C MET A 473 12.75 15.59 -14.52
N ARG A 474 12.62 14.52 -13.74
CA ARG A 474 11.76 14.50 -12.54
C ARG A 474 12.22 15.52 -11.52
N LYS A 475 13.53 15.63 -11.27
CA LYS A 475 14.11 16.63 -10.38
C LYS A 475 13.85 18.06 -10.89
N GLU A 476 13.96 18.26 -12.20
CA GLU A 476 13.66 19.55 -12.83
C GLU A 476 12.17 19.92 -12.65
N PHE A 477 11.25 18.97 -12.77
CA PHE A 477 9.83 19.21 -12.53
C PHE A 477 9.55 19.57 -11.07
N ILE A 478 10.15 18.86 -10.14
CA ILE A 478 10.04 19.13 -8.70
C ILE A 478 10.55 20.54 -8.38
N SER A 479 11.72 20.89 -8.90
CA SER A 479 12.30 22.23 -8.74
C SER A 479 11.40 23.30 -9.33
N ALA A 480 10.86 23.09 -10.53
CA ALA A 480 9.96 24.01 -11.20
C ALA A 480 8.63 24.19 -10.44
N MET A 481 8.12 23.14 -9.81
CA MET A 481 6.96 23.22 -8.92
C MET A 481 7.28 24.10 -7.71
N ASN A 482 8.38 23.88 -7.04
CA ASN A 482 8.80 24.64 -5.86
C ASN A 482 9.11 26.11 -6.17
N GLU A 483 9.48 26.41 -7.40
CA GLU A 483 9.71 27.78 -7.88
C GLU A 483 8.45 28.47 -8.43
N GLY A 484 7.36 27.72 -8.60
CA GLY A 484 6.12 28.22 -9.19
C GLY A 484 6.14 28.40 -10.69
N LYS A 485 7.10 27.79 -11.37
CA LYS A 485 7.20 27.75 -12.85
C LYS A 485 6.23 26.76 -13.46
N ILE A 486 6.03 25.62 -12.78
CA ILE A 486 4.95 24.69 -13.04
C ILE A 486 3.91 24.93 -11.95
N ARG A 487 2.67 25.23 -12.37
CA ARG A 487 1.57 25.53 -11.46
C ARG A 487 0.62 24.35 -11.27
N ILE A 488 0.54 23.46 -12.25
CA ILE A 488 -0.35 22.28 -12.22
C ILE A 488 0.44 21.08 -12.69
N LEU A 489 0.51 20.04 -11.85
CA LEU A 489 1.19 18.77 -12.13
C LEU A 489 0.20 17.61 -12.01
N PHE A 490 0.04 16.88 -13.11
CA PHE A 490 -0.77 15.67 -13.17
C PHE A 490 0.09 14.42 -12.96
N GLY A 491 -0.46 13.45 -12.27
CA GLY A 491 0.22 12.16 -12.11
C GLY A 491 -0.68 11.05 -11.59
N SER A 492 -0.14 9.85 -11.62
CA SER A 492 -0.73 8.67 -11.00
C SER A 492 -0.21 8.49 -9.58
N THR A 493 -0.87 7.64 -8.79
CA THR A 493 -0.42 7.30 -7.43
C THR A 493 1.01 6.78 -7.44
N ASP A 494 1.33 5.88 -8.35
CA ASP A 494 2.67 5.26 -8.43
C ASP A 494 3.75 6.25 -8.88
N MET A 495 3.46 7.09 -9.85
CA MET A 495 4.46 7.99 -10.44
C MET A 495 4.75 9.23 -9.60
N LEU A 496 3.77 9.73 -8.88
CA LEU A 496 3.92 10.82 -7.91
C LEU A 496 4.04 10.30 -6.46
N GLY A 497 4.29 9.01 -6.28
CA GLY A 497 4.38 8.35 -4.99
C GLY A 497 5.47 8.88 -4.07
N THR A 498 6.23 8.00 -3.46
CA THR A 498 7.29 8.34 -2.51
C THR A 498 8.42 9.15 -3.17
N GLY A 499 9.05 10.03 -2.41
CA GLY A 499 10.26 10.75 -2.83
C GLY A 499 10.03 12.04 -3.61
N VAL A 500 8.79 12.47 -3.82
CA VAL A 500 8.47 13.74 -4.46
C VAL A 500 8.33 14.84 -3.41
N ASN A 501 9.21 15.81 -3.39
CA ASN A 501 9.24 16.92 -2.43
C ASN A 501 8.92 18.26 -3.13
N ALA A 502 7.68 18.38 -3.60
CA ALA A 502 7.21 19.51 -4.40
C ALA A 502 6.05 20.27 -3.74
N GLN A 503 5.96 20.24 -2.41
CA GLN A 503 4.85 20.80 -1.64
C GLN A 503 4.95 22.29 -1.33
N LYS A 504 6.07 22.94 -1.58
CA LYS A 504 6.36 24.30 -1.09
C LYS A 504 5.26 25.32 -1.40
N ARG A 505 4.61 25.20 -2.54
CA ARG A 505 3.58 26.11 -3.02
C ARG A 505 2.20 25.47 -3.19
N ALA A 506 2.01 24.24 -2.75
CA ALA A 506 0.79 23.49 -2.99
C ALA A 506 -0.40 24.04 -2.22
N VAL A 507 -1.49 24.33 -2.91
CA VAL A 507 -2.73 24.87 -2.34
C VAL A 507 -3.93 23.96 -2.52
N ALA A 508 -3.88 23.02 -3.47
CA ALA A 508 -4.96 22.09 -3.73
C ALA A 508 -4.46 20.76 -4.31
N VAL A 509 -5.20 19.71 -3.99
CA VAL A 509 -5.05 18.38 -4.57
C VAL A 509 -6.40 17.98 -5.17
N HIS A 510 -6.38 17.47 -6.38
CA HIS A 510 -7.58 17.04 -7.11
C HIS A 510 -7.50 15.55 -7.37
N HIS A 511 -8.54 14.82 -6.97
CA HIS A 511 -8.69 13.40 -7.27
C HIS A 511 -9.75 13.20 -8.34
N LEU A 512 -9.32 12.95 -9.57
CA LEU A 512 -10.23 12.64 -10.68
C LEU A 512 -10.83 11.25 -10.56
N ASP A 513 -10.04 10.31 -10.11
CA ASP A 513 -10.48 8.98 -9.72
C ASP A 513 -10.15 8.74 -8.24
N THR A 514 -10.85 7.82 -7.62
CA THR A 514 -10.66 7.49 -6.22
C THR A 514 -10.04 6.09 -6.12
N PRO A 515 -8.87 5.94 -5.48
CA PRO A 515 -8.26 4.63 -5.30
C PRO A 515 -9.09 3.76 -4.33
N TRP A 516 -8.92 2.44 -4.42
CA TRP A 516 -9.61 1.49 -3.55
C TRP A 516 -9.08 1.46 -2.11
N ARG A 517 -7.85 1.95 -1.89
CA ARG A 517 -7.16 1.89 -0.61
C ARG A 517 -7.04 3.27 0.03
N PRO A 518 -7.37 3.40 1.33
CA PRO A 518 -7.12 4.65 2.05
C PRO A 518 -5.65 5.08 2.04
N SER A 519 -4.72 4.14 2.07
CA SER A 519 -3.29 4.43 2.01
C SER A 519 -2.86 5.09 0.71
N ASP A 520 -3.45 4.70 -0.42
CA ASP A 520 -3.16 5.31 -1.72
C ASP A 520 -3.68 6.75 -1.78
N LEU A 521 -4.86 6.99 -1.23
CA LEU A 521 -5.41 8.33 -1.10
C LEU A 521 -4.53 9.20 -0.20
N ALA A 522 -4.08 8.67 0.93
CA ALA A 522 -3.19 9.36 1.85
C ALA A 522 -1.83 9.68 1.21
N GLN A 523 -1.29 8.79 0.36
CA GLN A 523 -0.07 9.06 -0.40
C GLN A 523 -0.23 10.25 -1.36
N ARG A 524 -1.36 10.29 -2.08
CA ARG A 524 -1.67 11.41 -2.97
C ARG A 524 -1.75 12.71 -2.19
N ASP A 525 -2.51 12.74 -1.11
CA ASP A 525 -2.70 13.92 -0.27
C ASP A 525 -1.38 14.38 0.35
N GLY A 526 -0.51 13.45 0.71
CA GLY A 526 0.79 13.70 1.29
C GLY A 526 1.76 14.47 0.37
N ARG A 527 1.44 14.64 -0.91
CA ARG A 527 2.23 15.50 -1.81
C ARG A 527 2.09 16.99 -1.47
N ALA A 528 0.95 17.38 -0.97
CA ALA A 528 0.65 18.76 -0.59
C ALA A 528 0.58 18.96 0.94
N ILE A 529 0.06 17.96 1.66
CA ILE A 529 -0.09 17.99 3.12
C ILE A 529 1.19 17.45 3.75
N ARG A 530 2.19 18.30 3.76
CA ARG A 530 3.54 18.01 4.27
C ARG A 530 4.15 19.25 4.90
N LYS A 531 5.11 19.01 5.80
CA LYS A 531 5.99 20.05 6.30
C LYS A 531 6.70 20.75 5.13
N GLY A 532 6.82 22.06 5.21
CA GLY A 532 7.50 22.88 4.20
C GLY A 532 6.56 23.46 3.14
N ASN A 533 5.26 23.31 3.29
CA ASN A 533 4.28 23.97 2.43
C ASN A 533 4.08 25.42 2.89
N GLU A 534 4.89 26.32 2.38
CA GLU A 534 4.95 27.72 2.80
C GLU A 534 3.72 28.52 2.37
N ILE A 535 3.23 28.29 1.15
CA ILE A 535 2.08 29.06 0.64
C ILE A 535 0.81 28.71 1.40
N ALA A 536 0.56 27.45 1.70
CA ALA A 536 -0.57 27.07 2.53
C ALA A 536 -0.48 27.70 3.93
N LYS A 537 0.70 27.67 4.54
CA LYS A 537 0.94 28.22 5.87
C LYS A 537 0.67 29.71 5.97
N PHE A 538 1.17 30.49 5.02
CA PHE A 538 1.15 31.94 5.10
C PHE A 538 -0.01 32.61 4.36
N PHE A 539 -0.62 31.95 3.38
CA PHE A 539 -1.62 32.53 2.50
C PHE A 539 -2.94 31.78 2.42
N ALA A 540 -3.06 30.61 3.03
CA ALA A 540 -4.26 29.76 2.97
C ALA A 540 -4.66 29.18 4.35
N ASP A 541 -4.44 29.93 5.43
CA ASP A 541 -4.78 29.54 6.81
C ASP A 541 -4.21 28.16 7.21
N ASN A 542 -3.06 27.81 6.67
CA ASN A 542 -2.39 26.52 6.84
C ASN A 542 -3.30 25.32 6.47
N LYS A 543 -4.06 25.46 5.39
CA LYS A 543 -4.96 24.44 4.87
C LYS A 543 -4.67 24.16 3.40
N VAL A 544 -4.87 22.92 3.00
CA VAL A 544 -4.85 22.48 1.60
C VAL A 544 -6.23 21.91 1.29
N ASP A 545 -6.84 22.41 0.24
CA ASP A 545 -8.11 21.88 -0.25
C ASP A 545 -7.85 20.59 -1.04
N VAL A 546 -8.54 19.54 -0.64
CA VAL A 546 -8.49 18.24 -1.31
C VAL A 546 -9.86 17.99 -1.93
N ILE A 547 -9.93 18.10 -3.25
CA ILE A 547 -11.17 17.97 -4.00
C ILE A 547 -11.30 16.57 -4.59
N ILE A 548 -12.38 15.88 -4.24
CA ILE A 548 -12.69 14.56 -4.75
C ILE A 548 -13.86 14.71 -5.71
N TYR A 549 -13.64 14.39 -6.98
CA TYR A 549 -14.66 14.48 -8.02
C TYR A 549 -15.41 13.16 -8.11
N ALA A 550 -16.70 13.19 -7.88
CA ALA A 550 -17.56 12.02 -7.93
C ALA A 550 -18.78 12.28 -8.82
N VAL A 551 -18.94 11.46 -9.84
CA VAL A 551 -20.17 11.45 -10.64
C VAL A 551 -21.24 10.72 -9.85
N GLU A 552 -22.36 11.37 -9.61
CA GLU A 552 -23.49 10.80 -8.88
C GLU A 552 -24.03 9.55 -9.58
N LYS A 553 -24.54 8.59 -8.80
CA LYS A 553 -25.08 7.31 -9.29
C LYS A 553 -24.06 6.44 -10.04
N SER A 554 -22.77 6.69 -9.83
CA SER A 554 -21.69 5.94 -10.47
C SER A 554 -20.83 5.21 -9.44
N LEU A 555 -19.84 4.48 -9.94
CA LEU A 555 -18.84 3.79 -9.13
C LEU A 555 -18.05 4.75 -8.21
N ASP A 556 -17.87 6.00 -8.62
CA ASP A 556 -17.16 7.02 -7.82
C ASP A 556 -17.79 7.23 -6.44
N SER A 557 -19.11 7.41 -6.40
CA SER A 557 -19.84 7.62 -5.12
C SER A 557 -19.71 6.40 -4.22
N TYR A 558 -19.78 5.21 -4.77
CA TYR A 558 -19.60 3.96 -4.02
C TYR A 558 -18.18 3.85 -3.43
N LYS A 559 -17.16 4.11 -4.25
CA LYS A 559 -15.76 4.07 -3.79
C LYS A 559 -15.48 5.07 -2.69
N PHE A 560 -15.98 6.27 -2.82
CA PHE A 560 -15.81 7.31 -1.80
C PHE A 560 -16.36 6.84 -0.44
N ASN A 561 -17.58 6.33 -0.41
CA ASN A 561 -18.21 5.85 0.82
C ASN A 561 -17.43 4.68 1.43
N LEU A 562 -16.94 3.77 0.61
CA LEU A 562 -16.16 2.63 1.07
C LEU A 562 -14.84 3.07 1.72
N LEU A 563 -14.12 4.00 1.09
CA LEU A 563 -12.86 4.55 1.61
C LEU A 563 -13.08 5.30 2.92
N HIS A 564 -14.13 6.10 3.00
CA HIS A 564 -14.45 6.87 4.20
C HIS A 564 -14.69 5.95 5.41
N ASN A 565 -15.45 4.88 5.23
CA ASN A 565 -15.72 3.90 6.28
C ASN A 565 -14.46 3.13 6.71
N LYS A 566 -13.61 2.76 5.76
CA LYS A 566 -12.32 2.11 6.07
C LYS A 566 -11.41 3.03 6.87
N GLN A 567 -11.31 4.29 6.49
CA GLN A 567 -10.46 5.26 7.19
C GLN A 567 -10.96 5.51 8.61
N LEU A 568 -12.25 5.66 8.81
CA LEU A 568 -12.84 5.82 10.13
C LEU A 568 -12.47 4.65 11.06
N PHE A 569 -12.59 3.43 10.56
CA PHE A 569 -12.23 2.23 11.30
C PHE A 569 -10.74 2.22 11.69
N ILE A 570 -9.85 2.54 10.75
CA ILE A 570 -8.39 2.61 10.98
C ILE A 570 -8.08 3.64 12.07
N ASP A 571 -8.67 4.82 11.99
CA ASP A 571 -8.46 5.90 12.96
C ASP A 571 -8.93 5.49 14.36
N GLN A 572 -10.08 4.83 14.46
CA GLN A 572 -10.60 4.33 15.72
C GLN A 572 -9.67 3.29 16.35
N LEU A 573 -9.16 2.37 15.55
CA LEU A 573 -8.24 1.34 16.02
C LEU A 573 -6.93 1.95 16.55
N LYS A 574 -6.33 2.87 15.79
CA LYS A 574 -5.05 3.51 16.14
C LYS A 574 -5.16 4.40 17.38
N ASN A 575 -6.25 5.09 17.55
CA ASN A 575 -6.47 6.02 18.65
C ASN A 575 -7.13 5.38 19.88
N ASN A 576 -7.42 4.08 19.84
CA ASN A 576 -8.12 3.36 20.91
C ASN A 576 -9.43 4.05 21.33
N SER A 577 -10.12 4.66 20.37
CA SER A 577 -11.27 5.55 20.61
C SER A 577 -12.62 4.87 20.41
N LEU A 578 -12.66 3.55 20.30
CA LEU A 578 -13.88 2.78 20.11
C LEU A 578 -14.62 2.59 21.42
N GLY A 579 -15.83 3.11 21.49
CA GLY A 579 -16.69 2.99 22.66
C GLY A 579 -17.02 4.33 23.32
N LYS A 580 -16.72 5.46 22.69
CA LYS A 580 -17.24 6.77 23.08
C LYS A 580 -18.33 7.23 22.12
#